data_f46afbc1d8cc45bb0164b664c877728f
#
_entry.id   f46afbc1d8cc45bb0164b664c877728f
#
_cell.length_a   1.000
_cell.length_b   1.000
_cell.length_c   1.000
_cell.angle_alpha   90.00
_cell.angle_beta   90.00
_cell.angle_gamma   90.00
#
_symmetry.space_group_name_H-M   'P 1'
#
loop_
_entity.id
_entity.type
_entity.pdbx_description
1 polymer ?
#
loop_
_entity_poly.entity_id
_entity_poly.type
_entity_poly.pdbx_seq_one_letter_code
_entity_poly.pdbx_strand_id
1 'polypeptide(L)'
;MTETVDIAALSGIDQLRLGMTGAFIAPIARTVGFELTEVEEGRVVFEAIPTTAVYNPLGTVHGGWIATVLDSACGCVVHSTLRPGQTYTTLELKTVFHKALTAGTPVRAEGRI
;
A
#
# COMPACT_ATOMS: atom_id res chain seq x y z
N MET A 1 0.98 -18.25 26.58
CA MET A 1 0.85 -16.84 26.91
C MET A 1 1.07 -16.01 25.65
N THR A 2 0.14 -15.19 25.32
CA THR A 2 0.23 -14.34 24.13
C THR A 2 0.96 -13.04 24.51
N GLU A 3 2.06 -12.77 23.84
CA GLU A 3 2.71 -11.48 24.00
C GLU A 3 1.90 -10.41 23.24
N THR A 4 1.62 -9.33 23.92
CA THR A 4 0.98 -8.17 23.30
C THR A 4 2.07 -7.26 22.75
N VAL A 5 2.04 -7.04 21.42
CA VAL A 5 2.96 -6.11 20.77
C VAL A 5 2.36 -4.71 20.85
N ASP A 6 3.12 -3.77 21.40
CA ASP A 6 2.77 -2.36 21.35
C ASP A 6 3.23 -1.79 20.00
N ILE A 7 2.32 -1.76 19.04
CA ILE A 7 2.60 -1.29 17.70
C ILE A 7 3.11 0.14 17.69
N ALA A 8 2.59 0.99 18.55
CA ALA A 8 3.00 2.40 18.62
C ALA A 8 4.45 2.58 19.08
N ALA A 9 5.02 1.59 19.76
CA ALA A 9 6.41 1.61 20.22
C ALA A 9 7.39 1.11 19.15
N LEU A 10 6.91 0.55 18.04
CA LEU A 10 7.75 0.05 16.96
C LEU A 10 8.18 1.19 16.02
N SER A 11 9.34 1.00 15.38
CA SER A 11 9.71 1.82 14.23
C SER A 11 8.74 1.60 13.06
N GLY A 12 8.65 2.56 12.15
CA GLY A 12 7.77 2.43 10.99
C GLY A 12 8.06 1.18 10.15
N ILE A 13 9.34 0.87 9.95
CA ILE A 13 9.70 -0.33 9.16
C ILE A 13 9.27 -1.62 9.86
N ASP A 14 9.39 -1.69 11.17
CA ASP A 14 8.94 -2.87 11.93
C ASP A 14 7.41 -3.00 11.91
N GLN A 15 6.69 -1.89 11.93
CA GLN A 15 5.24 -1.89 11.76
C GLN A 15 4.85 -2.43 10.37
N LEU A 16 5.55 -2.03 9.31
CA LEU A 16 5.30 -2.52 7.95
C LEU A 16 5.60 -4.01 7.83
N ARG A 17 6.69 -4.48 8.42
CA ARG A 17 7.03 -5.90 8.42
C ARG A 17 5.97 -6.73 9.15
N LEU A 18 5.42 -6.19 10.21
CA LEU A 18 4.30 -6.79 10.91
C LEU A 18 3.05 -6.87 10.01
N GLY A 19 2.83 -5.83 9.20
CA GLY A 19 1.77 -5.79 8.20
C GLY A 19 1.89 -6.89 7.15
N MET A 20 3.11 -7.27 6.78
CA MET A 20 3.34 -8.38 5.83
C MET A 20 2.91 -9.72 6.40
N THR A 21 2.87 -9.88 7.71
CA THR A 21 2.40 -11.12 8.37
C THR A 21 0.87 -11.15 8.54
N GLY A 22 0.18 -10.07 8.19
CA GLY A 22 -1.27 -9.93 8.39
C GLY A 22 -1.68 -9.37 9.75
N ALA A 23 -0.72 -9.14 10.66
CA ALA A 23 -1.01 -8.68 12.01
C ALA A 23 -1.33 -7.17 12.11
N PHE A 24 -0.91 -6.40 11.12
CA PHE A 24 -1.15 -4.95 11.06
C PHE A 24 -1.34 -4.53 9.60
N ILE A 25 -2.57 -4.59 9.14
CA ILE A 25 -2.92 -4.29 7.73
C ILE A 25 -3.91 -3.14 7.70
N ALA A 26 -3.68 -2.18 6.82
CA ALA A 26 -4.66 -1.13 6.56
C ALA A 26 -5.94 -1.76 5.99
N PRO A 27 -7.11 -1.46 6.57
CA PRO A 27 -8.37 -2.05 6.10
C PRO A 27 -8.64 -1.86 4.61
N ILE A 28 -8.22 -0.74 4.03
CA ILE A 28 -8.41 -0.45 2.60
C ILE A 28 -7.70 -1.47 1.71
N ALA A 29 -6.56 -2.01 2.15
CA ALA A 29 -5.84 -3.01 1.39
C ALA A 29 -6.68 -4.28 1.18
N ARG A 30 -7.43 -4.69 2.19
CA ARG A 30 -8.37 -5.82 2.08
C ARG A 30 -9.59 -5.47 1.25
N THR A 31 -10.10 -4.25 1.41
CA THR A 31 -11.33 -3.80 0.73
C THR A 31 -11.15 -3.74 -0.78
N VAL A 32 -10.04 -3.21 -1.26
CA VAL A 32 -9.80 -3.01 -2.69
C VAL A 32 -8.76 -3.97 -3.28
N GLY A 33 -8.19 -4.84 -2.48
CA GLY A 33 -7.42 -5.99 -2.94
C GLY A 33 -5.98 -5.71 -3.35
N PHE A 34 -5.15 -5.22 -2.44
CA PHE A 34 -3.71 -5.15 -2.66
C PHE A 34 -2.96 -5.56 -1.38
N GLU A 35 -1.70 -5.95 -1.53
CA GLU A 35 -0.90 -6.40 -0.41
C GLU A 35 0.54 -5.89 -0.48
N LEU A 36 1.13 -5.67 0.68
CA LEU A 36 2.52 -5.28 0.83
C LEU A 36 3.39 -6.52 0.72
N THR A 37 4.27 -6.58 -0.29
CA THR A 37 5.06 -7.77 -0.59
C THR A 37 6.55 -7.60 -0.37
N GLU A 38 7.07 -6.37 -0.40
CA GLU A 38 8.48 -6.10 -0.15
C GLU A 38 8.62 -4.85 0.70
N VAL A 39 9.47 -4.91 1.71
CA VAL A 39 9.73 -3.79 2.62
C VAL A 39 11.22 -3.66 2.88
N GLU A 40 11.77 -2.50 2.54
CA GLU A 40 13.10 -2.05 2.92
C GLU A 40 12.98 -0.58 3.34
N GLU A 41 13.92 -0.11 4.14
CA GLU A 41 13.96 1.33 4.43
C GLU A 41 14.16 2.12 3.14
N GLY A 42 13.23 3.01 2.82
CA GLY A 42 13.26 3.81 1.61
C GLY A 42 12.78 3.12 0.35
N ARG A 43 12.26 1.89 0.45
CA ARG A 43 11.69 1.16 -0.68
C ARG A 43 10.62 0.17 -0.20
N VAL A 44 9.44 0.25 -0.79
CA VAL A 44 8.35 -0.71 -0.54
C VAL A 44 7.70 -1.12 -1.84
N VAL A 45 7.10 -2.30 -1.86
CA VAL A 45 6.35 -2.81 -3.02
C VAL A 45 5.00 -3.32 -2.56
N PHE A 46 3.95 -2.86 -3.25
CA PHE A 46 2.62 -3.46 -3.19
C PHE A 46 2.34 -4.23 -4.47
N GLU A 47 1.67 -5.35 -4.35
CA GLU A 47 1.22 -6.14 -5.49
C GLU A 47 -0.28 -6.35 -5.43
N ALA A 48 -0.90 -6.43 -6.60
CA ALA A 48 -2.34 -6.60 -6.73
C ALA A 48 -2.69 -7.19 -8.09
N ILE A 49 -3.82 -7.90 -8.14
CA ILE A 49 -4.44 -8.33 -9.38
C ILE A 49 -5.86 -7.78 -9.35
N PRO A 50 -6.17 -6.72 -10.13
CA PRO A 50 -7.49 -6.12 -10.10
C PRO A 50 -8.54 -7.05 -10.68
N THR A 51 -9.76 -6.94 -10.17
CA THR A 51 -10.93 -7.64 -10.68
C THR A 51 -11.91 -6.63 -11.29
N THR A 52 -12.96 -7.13 -11.93
CA THR A 52 -14.01 -6.26 -12.47
C THR A 52 -14.76 -5.46 -11.40
N ALA A 53 -14.63 -5.84 -10.12
CA ALA A 53 -15.22 -5.10 -9.00
C ALA A 53 -14.64 -3.68 -8.86
N VAL A 54 -13.47 -3.43 -9.43
CA VAL A 54 -12.82 -2.10 -9.38
C VAL A 54 -12.83 -1.39 -10.74
N TYR A 55 -13.75 -1.77 -11.62
CA TYR A 55 -13.90 -1.15 -12.92
C TYR A 55 -14.63 0.19 -12.87
N ASN A 56 -14.29 1.05 -13.83
CA ASN A 56 -15.07 2.23 -14.19
C ASN A 56 -16.22 1.84 -15.15
N PRO A 57 -17.14 2.77 -15.49
CA PRO A 57 -18.21 2.47 -16.43
C PRO A 57 -17.76 2.14 -17.86
N LEU A 58 -16.51 2.43 -18.19
CA LEU A 58 -15.95 2.18 -19.52
C LEU A 58 -15.42 0.75 -19.68
N GLY A 59 -15.41 -0.04 -18.62
CA GLY A 59 -14.95 -1.43 -18.66
C GLY A 59 -13.45 -1.61 -18.50
N THR A 60 -12.78 -0.69 -17.82
CA THR A 60 -11.38 -0.79 -17.43
C THR A 60 -11.21 -0.52 -15.93
N VAL A 61 -10.04 -0.82 -15.39
CA VAL A 61 -9.75 -0.56 -13.99
C VAL A 61 -9.87 0.94 -13.71
N HIS A 62 -10.63 1.28 -12.67
CA HIS A 62 -10.84 2.66 -12.28
C HIS A 62 -9.53 3.34 -11.90
N GLY A 63 -9.31 4.56 -12.41
CA GLY A 63 -8.11 5.34 -12.07
C GLY A 63 -7.96 5.59 -10.58
N GLY A 64 -9.07 5.70 -9.87
CA GLY A 64 -9.08 5.84 -8.40
C GLY A 64 -8.51 4.62 -7.67
N TRP A 65 -8.70 3.41 -8.22
CA TRP A 65 -8.08 2.21 -7.67
C TRP A 65 -6.57 2.25 -7.84
N ILE A 66 -6.11 2.62 -9.04
CA ILE A 66 -4.67 2.78 -9.34
C ILE A 66 -4.06 3.83 -8.40
N ALA A 67 -4.72 4.97 -8.25
CA ALA A 67 -4.27 6.04 -7.35
C ALA A 67 -4.22 5.57 -5.89
N THR A 68 -5.14 4.73 -5.45
CA THR A 68 -5.14 4.17 -4.10
C THR A 68 -3.90 3.30 -3.86
N VAL A 69 -3.58 2.42 -4.79
CA VAL A 69 -2.39 1.56 -4.67
C VAL A 69 -1.11 2.40 -4.69
N LEU A 70 -1.04 3.42 -5.55
CA LEU A 70 0.10 4.32 -5.63
C LEU A 70 0.24 5.19 -4.37
N ASP A 71 -0.86 5.68 -3.82
CA ASP A 71 -0.83 6.42 -2.56
C ASP A 71 -0.31 5.55 -1.42
N SER A 72 -0.72 4.29 -1.39
CA SER A 72 -0.23 3.33 -0.39
C SER A 72 1.27 3.08 -0.54
N ALA A 73 1.77 2.95 -1.76
CA ALA A 73 3.20 2.79 -2.01
C ALA A 73 4.00 4.03 -1.58
N CYS A 74 3.54 5.22 -1.95
CA CYS A 74 4.18 6.48 -1.56
C CYS A 74 4.13 6.70 -0.05
N GLY A 75 2.99 6.45 0.57
CA GLY A 75 2.83 6.60 2.00
C GLY A 75 3.65 5.60 2.80
N CYS A 76 3.62 4.34 2.41
CA CYS A 76 4.37 3.30 3.12
C CYS A 76 5.87 3.43 2.96
N VAL A 77 6.37 3.97 1.85
CA VAL A 77 7.81 4.22 1.75
C VAL A 77 8.26 5.32 2.71
N VAL A 78 7.46 6.35 2.93
CA VAL A 78 7.71 7.33 3.99
C VAL A 78 7.63 6.64 5.36
N HIS A 79 6.61 5.81 5.56
CA HIS A 79 6.42 5.06 6.81
C HIS A 79 7.65 4.20 7.15
N SER A 80 8.31 3.64 6.14
CA SER A 80 9.52 2.81 6.34
C SER A 80 10.69 3.58 6.97
N THR A 81 10.65 4.91 6.98
CA THR A 81 11.70 5.76 7.54
C THR A 81 11.32 6.37 8.89
N LEU A 82 10.11 6.14 9.38
CA LEU A 82 9.62 6.72 10.61
C LEU A 82 10.25 6.07 11.84
N ARG A 83 10.60 6.90 12.80
CA ARG A 83 10.98 6.44 14.13
C ARG A 83 9.75 6.19 14.98
N PRO A 84 9.87 5.41 16.09
CA PRO A 84 8.74 5.21 16.99
C PRO A 84 8.06 6.54 17.38
N GLY A 85 6.74 6.56 17.36
CA GLY A 85 5.94 7.73 17.69
C GLY A 85 5.75 8.75 16.58
N GLN A 86 6.47 8.64 15.47
CA GLN A 86 6.26 9.51 14.31
C GLN A 86 5.10 9.01 13.45
N THR A 87 4.38 9.92 12.85
CA THR A 87 3.29 9.63 11.91
C THR A 87 3.41 10.53 10.67
N TYR A 88 2.62 10.21 9.66
CA TYR A 88 2.55 11.01 8.44
C TYR A 88 1.12 11.03 7.92
N THR A 89 0.86 11.93 7.01
CA THR A 89 -0.36 11.91 6.19
C THR A 89 -0.07 12.46 4.81
N THR A 90 -0.84 12.01 3.82
CA THR A 90 -0.72 12.51 2.46
C THR A 90 -1.28 13.93 2.38
N LEU A 91 -0.49 14.85 1.82
CA LEU A 91 -0.93 16.21 1.57
C LEU A 91 -1.35 16.41 0.11
N GLU A 92 -0.66 15.74 -0.80
CA GLU A 92 -0.90 15.85 -2.23
C GLU A 92 -0.53 14.54 -2.89
N LEU A 93 -1.34 14.10 -3.84
CA LEU A 93 -1.06 12.95 -4.68
C LEU A 93 -1.22 13.37 -6.14
N LYS A 94 -0.14 13.26 -6.90
CA LYS A 94 -0.15 13.52 -8.34
C LYS A 94 0.07 12.20 -9.07
N THR A 95 -0.86 11.85 -9.95
CA THR A 95 -0.83 10.59 -10.69
C THR A 95 -0.88 10.85 -12.18
N VAL A 96 -0.07 10.12 -12.94
CA VAL A 96 -0.09 10.13 -14.40
C VAL A 96 -0.42 8.73 -14.88
N PHE A 97 -1.40 8.62 -15.78
CA PHE A 97 -1.87 7.34 -16.31
C PHE A 97 -1.38 7.18 -17.75
N HIS A 98 -0.55 6.18 -18.00
CA HIS A 98 0.02 5.94 -19.34
C HIS A 98 -0.71 4.85 -20.11
N LYS A 99 -1.44 3.97 -19.42
CA LYS A 99 -2.07 2.81 -20.03
C LYS A 99 -3.28 2.37 -19.21
N ALA A 100 -4.36 2.00 -19.89
CA ALA A 100 -5.50 1.39 -19.25
C ALA A 100 -5.16 -0.02 -18.77
N LEU A 101 -5.66 -0.38 -17.60
CA LEU A 101 -5.53 -1.73 -17.03
C LEU A 101 -6.84 -2.48 -17.14
N THR A 102 -6.72 -3.80 -17.30
CA THR A 102 -7.88 -4.71 -17.31
C THR A 102 -7.77 -5.73 -16.18
N ALA A 103 -8.90 -6.30 -15.79
CA ALA A 103 -8.95 -7.33 -14.76
C ALA A 103 -8.02 -8.50 -15.08
N GLY A 104 -7.37 -9.05 -14.05
CA GLY A 104 -6.43 -10.16 -14.19
C GLY A 104 -5.00 -9.74 -14.53
N THR A 105 -4.74 -8.45 -14.77
CA THR A 105 -3.39 -7.95 -15.03
C THR A 105 -2.63 -7.79 -13.72
N PRO A 106 -1.53 -8.51 -13.49
CA PRO A 106 -0.72 -8.30 -12.28
C PRO A 106 -0.15 -6.89 -12.24
N VAL A 107 -0.27 -6.24 -11.10
CA VAL A 107 0.19 -4.87 -10.87
C VAL A 107 1.23 -4.88 -9.75
N ARG A 108 2.27 -4.11 -9.93
CA ARG A 108 3.33 -3.94 -8.95
C ARG A 108 3.58 -2.43 -8.78
N ALA A 109 3.33 -1.93 -7.57
CA ALA A 109 3.55 -0.54 -7.24
C ALA A 109 4.75 -0.41 -6.32
N GLU A 110 5.80 0.25 -6.79
CA GLU A 110 7.01 0.47 -6.02
C GLU A 110 7.10 1.91 -5.55
N GLY A 111 7.25 2.10 -4.24
CA GLY A 111 7.55 3.39 -3.64
C GLY A 111 9.03 3.50 -3.32
N ARG A 112 9.64 4.63 -3.62
CA ARG A 112 11.04 4.94 -3.30
C ARG A 112 11.19 6.34 -2.78
N ILE A 113 12.16 6.52 -1.90
CA ILE A 113 12.64 7.83 -1.45
C ILE A 113 13.99 8.10 -2.10
#